data_acfb94dabb3bef95ee65f4bcceeff95f
#
_entry.id   acfb94dabb3bef95ee65f4bcceeff95f
#
_cell.length_a   1.000
_cell.length_b   1.000
_cell.length_c   1.000
_cell.angle_alpha   90.00
_cell.angle_beta   90.00
_cell.angle_gamma   90.00
#
_symmetry.space_group_name_H-M   'P 1'
#
loop_
_entity.id
_entity.type
_entity.pdbx_description
1 polymer ?
#
loop_
_entity_poly.entity_id
_entity_poly.type
_entity_poly.pdbx_seq_one_letter_code
_entity_poly.pdbx_strand_id
1 'polypeptide(L)'
;GDVYKRQALENKHLAGAAFDVFAEEPARENILFEAPNFIATPHLGAATLEAQENVALQIAQQMSDYLNTGAVVNALNYPNVSSEEAPILKPYVKLAYLMGSFLGQVTQEGILSVKLELEGKASSIQGVPLMASNLVGLFEPTSAAVNNINSSSIASSRGIDLSTIKHERRCDYETLLKITIKHDKGERTISGTLIAGNKPRIINIQGIAIESDFPKNALYLRNYDKPGFIGDLGNTLGKNNI
;
A
#
# COMPACT_ATOMS: atom_id res chain seq x y z
N GLY A 1 -35.44 -9.44 0.16
CA GLY A 1 -35.77 -8.61 1.32
C GLY A 1 -36.64 -9.39 2.30
N ASP A 2 -36.89 -8.83 3.46
CA ASP A 2 -37.58 -9.49 4.58
C ASP A 2 -39.03 -9.88 4.28
N VAL A 3 -39.69 -9.15 3.38
CA VAL A 3 -41.05 -9.50 2.88
C VAL A 3 -41.09 -10.90 2.28
N TYR A 4 -40.13 -11.25 1.42
CA TYR A 4 -40.09 -12.59 0.81
C TYR A 4 -39.75 -13.69 1.83
N LYS A 5 -38.93 -13.39 2.83
CA LYS A 5 -38.59 -14.31 3.92
C LYS A 5 -39.81 -14.60 4.77
N ARG A 6 -40.59 -13.55 5.13
CA ARG A 6 -41.85 -13.68 5.85
C ARG A 6 -42.83 -14.56 5.07
N GLN A 7 -43.04 -14.28 3.78
CA GLN A 7 -43.94 -15.10 2.94
C GLN A 7 -43.52 -16.57 2.87
N ALA A 8 -42.19 -16.85 2.80
CA ALA A 8 -41.69 -18.22 2.77
C ALA A 8 -41.93 -18.97 4.09
N LEU A 9 -41.90 -18.29 5.23
CA LEU A 9 -42.25 -18.85 6.53
C LEU A 9 -43.76 -19.09 6.63
N GLU A 10 -44.59 -18.10 6.25
CA GLU A 10 -46.06 -18.20 6.27
C GLU A 10 -46.57 -19.31 5.35
N ASN A 11 -45.98 -19.46 4.16
CA ASN A 11 -46.33 -20.50 3.18
C ASN A 11 -45.67 -21.86 3.46
N LYS A 12 -44.94 -21.99 4.58
CA LYS A 12 -44.19 -23.21 4.98
C LYS A 12 -43.17 -23.70 3.95
N HIS A 13 -42.67 -22.81 3.09
CA HIS A 13 -41.50 -23.09 2.25
C HIS A 13 -40.21 -23.15 3.07
N LEU A 14 -40.17 -22.42 4.19
CA LEU A 14 -39.17 -22.52 5.24
C LEU A 14 -39.81 -23.07 6.51
N ALA A 15 -39.18 -24.07 7.13
CA ALA A 15 -39.66 -24.63 8.39
C ALA A 15 -39.49 -23.66 9.56
N GLY A 16 -38.47 -22.80 9.51
CA GLY A 16 -38.18 -21.75 10.47
C GLY A 16 -36.98 -20.94 10.04
N ALA A 17 -36.70 -19.83 10.70
CA ALA A 17 -35.53 -18.99 10.48
C ALA A 17 -35.08 -18.35 11.81
N ALA A 18 -33.78 -18.11 11.93
CA ALA A 18 -33.16 -17.39 13.04
C ALA A 18 -32.22 -16.32 12.51
N PHE A 19 -32.36 -15.08 12.99
CA PHE A 19 -31.48 -13.98 12.59
C PHE A 19 -30.93 -13.28 13.83
N ASP A 20 -29.63 -13.02 13.77
CA ASP A 20 -28.88 -12.25 14.78
C ASP A 20 -28.58 -10.82 14.33
N VAL A 21 -28.62 -10.57 12.99
CA VAL A 21 -28.24 -9.30 12.36
C VAL A 21 -29.36 -8.79 11.47
N PHE A 22 -29.61 -7.49 11.53
CA PHE A 22 -30.65 -6.79 10.77
C PHE A 22 -30.05 -5.59 10.03
N ALA A 23 -30.75 -5.15 8.98
CA ALA A 23 -30.30 -3.99 8.19
C ALA A 23 -30.28 -2.69 8.99
N GLU A 24 -31.16 -2.57 10.00
CA GLU A 24 -31.22 -1.47 10.97
C GLU A 24 -31.06 -2.04 12.38
N GLU A 25 -30.06 -1.57 13.12
CA GLU A 25 -29.74 -2.04 14.47
C GLU A 25 -29.61 -0.86 15.45
N PRO A 26 -30.18 -0.96 16.68
CA PRO A 26 -30.95 -2.09 17.21
C PRO A 26 -32.29 -2.25 16.50
N ALA A 27 -32.61 -3.49 16.07
CA ALA A 27 -33.86 -3.81 15.41
C ALA A 27 -35.00 -3.80 16.41
N ARG A 28 -35.73 -2.69 16.47
CA ARG A 28 -36.90 -2.54 17.36
C ARG A 28 -38.19 -3.02 16.72
N GLU A 29 -38.30 -2.84 15.40
CA GLU A 29 -39.45 -3.21 14.59
C GLU A 29 -38.97 -3.89 13.31
N ASN A 30 -39.40 -5.10 13.05
CA ASN A 30 -39.15 -5.81 11.80
C ASN A 30 -40.32 -6.73 11.49
N ILE A 31 -40.73 -6.78 10.22
CA ILE A 31 -41.87 -7.59 9.78
C ILE A 31 -41.71 -9.09 10.06
N LEU A 32 -40.48 -9.56 10.26
CA LEU A 32 -40.16 -10.95 10.58
C LEU A 32 -40.47 -11.31 12.04
N PHE A 33 -40.55 -10.34 12.97
CA PHE A 33 -40.75 -10.63 14.38
C PHE A 33 -42.10 -11.31 14.67
N GLU A 34 -43.09 -11.05 13.82
CA GLU A 34 -44.41 -11.68 13.90
C GLU A 34 -44.56 -12.93 13.01
N ALA A 35 -43.49 -13.33 12.26
CA ALA A 35 -43.56 -14.47 11.39
C ALA A 35 -43.53 -15.78 12.19
N PRO A 36 -44.23 -16.83 11.71
CA PRO A 36 -44.22 -18.14 12.39
C PRO A 36 -42.82 -18.76 12.37
N ASN A 37 -42.44 -19.42 13.47
CA ASN A 37 -41.16 -20.13 13.61
C ASN A 37 -39.94 -19.23 13.31
N PHE A 38 -40.00 -17.95 13.71
CA PHE A 38 -38.89 -17.00 13.60
C PHE A 38 -38.28 -16.71 14.98
N ILE A 39 -36.97 -16.70 15.06
CA ILE A 39 -36.22 -16.33 16.25
C ILE A 39 -35.29 -15.16 15.88
N ALA A 40 -35.30 -14.13 16.71
CA ALA A 40 -34.37 -13.00 16.58
C ALA A 40 -33.52 -12.89 17.84
N THR A 41 -32.25 -12.59 17.66
CA THR A 41 -31.32 -12.23 18.71
C THR A 41 -30.75 -10.83 18.46
N PRO A 42 -30.34 -10.07 19.48
CA PRO A 42 -29.87 -8.70 19.30
C PRO A 42 -28.37 -8.63 19.03
N HIS A 43 -27.90 -9.22 17.92
CA HIS A 43 -26.52 -9.22 17.47
C HIS A 43 -25.55 -9.80 18.51
N LEU A 44 -25.85 -11.02 18.98
CA LEU A 44 -25.10 -11.70 20.04
C LEU A 44 -23.92 -12.54 19.53
N GLY A 45 -23.70 -12.66 18.22
CA GLY A 45 -22.68 -13.54 17.64
C GLY A 45 -21.29 -13.36 18.22
N ALA A 46 -20.89 -12.13 18.55
CA ALA A 46 -19.61 -11.81 19.19
C ALA A 46 -19.69 -11.63 20.73
N ALA A 47 -20.88 -11.74 21.33
CA ALA A 47 -21.09 -11.44 22.74
C ALA A 47 -21.06 -12.70 23.64
N THR A 48 -20.96 -13.89 23.07
CA THR A 48 -20.78 -15.12 23.84
C THR A 48 -19.37 -15.20 24.44
N LEU A 49 -19.19 -15.83 25.61
CA LEU A 49 -17.88 -16.02 26.23
C LEU A 49 -16.91 -16.73 25.28
N GLU A 50 -17.37 -17.77 24.60
CA GLU A 50 -16.58 -18.52 23.62
C GLU A 50 -16.12 -17.64 22.44
N ALA A 51 -17.01 -16.81 21.91
CA ALA A 51 -16.66 -15.88 20.82
C ALA A 51 -15.64 -14.84 21.27
N GLN A 52 -15.79 -14.29 22.47
CA GLN A 52 -14.83 -13.33 23.04
C GLN A 52 -13.45 -13.93 23.24
N GLU A 53 -13.36 -15.15 23.79
CA GLU A 53 -12.09 -15.87 23.94
C GLU A 53 -11.44 -16.15 22.57
N ASN A 54 -12.20 -16.66 21.61
CA ASN A 54 -11.70 -16.95 20.27
C ASN A 54 -11.22 -15.68 19.54
N VAL A 55 -11.97 -14.58 19.62
CA VAL A 55 -11.56 -13.31 19.04
C VAL A 55 -10.28 -12.78 19.69
N ALA A 56 -10.18 -12.84 21.02
CA ALA A 56 -8.97 -12.43 21.75
C ALA A 56 -7.73 -13.22 21.33
N LEU A 57 -7.86 -14.55 21.21
CA LEU A 57 -6.77 -15.41 20.75
C LEU A 57 -6.38 -15.12 19.30
N GLN A 58 -7.35 -14.95 18.41
CA GLN A 58 -7.09 -14.63 17.00
C GLN A 58 -6.38 -13.29 16.83
N ILE A 59 -6.82 -12.25 17.56
CA ILE A 59 -6.19 -10.93 17.52
C ILE A 59 -4.75 -11.00 18.08
N ALA A 60 -4.54 -11.71 19.19
CA ALA A 60 -3.21 -11.88 19.76
C ALA A 60 -2.26 -12.58 18.76
N GLN A 61 -2.74 -13.61 18.07
CA GLN A 61 -1.97 -14.31 17.05
C GLN A 61 -1.66 -13.38 15.85
N GLN A 62 -2.66 -12.66 15.32
CA GLN A 62 -2.46 -11.73 14.21
C GLN A 62 -1.49 -10.60 14.55
N MET A 63 -1.56 -10.05 15.77
CA MET A 63 -0.59 -9.07 16.25
C MET A 63 0.82 -9.64 16.37
N SER A 64 0.95 -10.85 16.89
CA SER A 64 2.23 -11.56 16.97
C SER A 64 2.83 -11.79 15.59
N ASP A 65 2.04 -12.25 14.62
CA ASP A 65 2.47 -12.49 13.25
C ASP A 65 2.90 -11.19 12.58
N TYR A 66 2.15 -10.10 12.76
CA TYR A 66 2.52 -8.78 12.26
C TYR A 66 3.85 -8.29 12.82
N LEU A 67 4.05 -8.39 14.13
CA LEU A 67 5.28 -7.92 14.79
C LEU A 67 6.51 -8.74 14.39
N ASN A 68 6.35 -10.05 14.21
CA ASN A 68 7.46 -10.95 13.90
C ASN A 68 7.78 -10.99 12.40
N THR A 69 6.79 -10.97 11.52
CA THR A 69 6.96 -11.22 10.08
C THR A 69 6.54 -10.03 9.21
N GLY A 70 5.68 -9.13 9.71
CA GLY A 70 5.01 -8.09 8.95
C GLY A 70 3.76 -8.58 8.22
N ALA A 71 3.28 -9.80 8.51
CA ALA A 71 2.05 -10.33 7.95
C ALA A 71 0.83 -9.50 8.38
N VAL A 72 -0.08 -9.26 7.45
CA VAL A 72 -1.33 -8.52 7.70
C VAL A 72 -2.49 -9.40 7.25
N VAL A 73 -3.30 -9.88 8.19
CA VAL A 73 -4.43 -10.75 7.92
C VAL A 73 -5.69 -10.12 8.47
N ASN A 74 -6.78 -10.15 7.68
CA ASN A 74 -8.09 -9.62 8.07
C ASN A 74 -8.14 -8.12 8.39
N ALA A 75 -7.19 -7.33 7.87
CA ALA A 75 -7.26 -5.88 7.98
C ALA A 75 -8.36 -5.31 7.07
N LEU A 76 -9.13 -4.35 7.58
CA LEU A 76 -10.22 -3.71 6.81
C LEU A 76 -9.70 -2.71 5.76
N ASN A 77 -8.55 -2.13 6.00
CA ASN A 77 -8.00 -0.98 5.26
C ASN A 77 -6.59 -1.23 4.71
N TYR A 78 -6.17 -2.49 4.67
CA TYR A 78 -4.89 -2.89 4.10
C TYR A 78 -5.03 -4.27 3.43
N PRO A 79 -4.35 -4.54 2.30
CA PRO A 79 -4.42 -5.85 1.65
C PRO A 79 -3.83 -6.94 2.53
N ASN A 80 -4.42 -8.13 2.45
CA ASN A 80 -3.89 -9.29 3.16
C ASN A 80 -2.50 -9.66 2.61
N VAL A 81 -1.57 -9.87 3.53
CA VAL A 81 -0.20 -10.34 3.28
C VAL A 81 0.07 -11.47 4.26
N SER A 82 0.24 -12.69 3.76
CA SER A 82 0.51 -13.85 4.61
C SER A 82 1.89 -13.79 5.26
N SER A 83 2.11 -14.62 6.28
CA SER A 83 3.42 -14.75 6.94
C SER A 83 4.51 -15.28 6.00
N GLU A 84 4.14 -16.00 4.95
CA GLU A 84 5.06 -16.48 3.91
C GLU A 84 5.39 -15.40 2.88
N GLU A 85 4.42 -14.54 2.53
CA GLU A 85 4.59 -13.45 1.56
C GLU A 85 5.31 -12.24 2.16
N ALA A 86 5.10 -11.94 3.43
CA ALA A 86 5.64 -10.74 4.06
C ALA A 86 7.18 -10.62 3.98
N PRO A 87 7.98 -11.67 4.22
CA PRO A 87 9.43 -11.62 4.03
C PRO A 87 9.85 -11.35 2.58
N ILE A 88 9.10 -11.90 1.61
CA ILE A 88 9.34 -11.71 0.17
C ILE A 88 9.02 -10.28 -0.23
N LEU A 89 7.91 -9.73 0.28
CA LEU A 89 7.42 -8.39 -0.04
C LEU A 89 8.30 -7.28 0.58
N LYS A 90 8.86 -7.51 1.76
CA LYS A 90 9.63 -6.53 2.55
C LYS A 90 10.72 -5.78 1.76
N PRO A 91 11.61 -6.42 0.97
CA PRO A 91 12.62 -5.69 0.20
C PRO A 91 12.02 -4.83 -0.92
N TYR A 92 10.92 -5.24 -1.54
CA TYR A 92 10.21 -4.46 -2.56
C TYR A 92 9.54 -3.22 -1.96
N VAL A 93 8.90 -3.37 -0.81
CA VAL A 93 8.31 -2.27 -0.03
C VAL A 93 9.39 -1.24 0.33
N LYS A 94 10.55 -1.71 0.80
CA LYS A 94 11.70 -0.85 1.10
C LYS A 94 12.21 -0.12 -0.15
N LEU A 95 12.35 -0.81 -1.29
CA LEU A 95 12.76 -0.19 -2.54
C LEU A 95 11.76 0.89 -2.98
N ALA A 96 10.45 0.58 -2.96
CA ALA A 96 9.40 1.53 -3.32
C ALA A 96 9.41 2.78 -2.42
N TYR A 97 9.58 2.62 -1.10
CA TYR A 97 9.72 3.73 -0.17
C TYR A 97 10.93 4.63 -0.51
N LEU A 98 12.12 4.04 -0.72
CA LEU A 98 13.33 4.79 -1.02
C LEU A 98 13.22 5.58 -2.33
N MET A 99 12.60 4.95 -3.36
CA MET A 99 12.33 5.63 -4.62
C MET A 99 11.33 6.78 -4.45
N GLY A 100 10.29 6.58 -3.65
CA GLY A 100 9.34 7.63 -3.28
C GLY A 100 10.01 8.78 -2.52
N SER A 101 10.82 8.47 -1.53
CA SER A 101 11.56 9.46 -0.74
C SER A 101 12.50 10.30 -1.61
N PHE A 102 13.21 9.67 -2.56
CA PHE A 102 14.01 10.42 -3.52
C PHE A 102 13.15 11.37 -4.35
N LEU A 103 12.07 10.87 -4.95
CA LEU A 103 11.18 11.69 -5.78
C LEU A 103 10.52 12.83 -4.98
N GLY A 104 10.12 12.58 -3.73
CA GLY A 104 9.52 13.59 -2.86
C GLY A 104 10.47 14.75 -2.55
N GLN A 105 11.75 14.46 -2.37
CA GLN A 105 12.77 15.48 -2.10
C GLN A 105 13.14 16.31 -3.33
N VAL A 106 13.08 15.73 -4.53
CA VAL A 106 13.45 16.42 -5.78
C VAL A 106 12.27 17.03 -6.53
N THR A 107 11.03 16.82 -6.07
CA THR A 107 9.82 17.33 -6.69
C THR A 107 9.22 18.45 -5.84
N GLN A 108 9.28 19.66 -6.34
CA GLN A 108 8.71 20.86 -5.68
C GLN A 108 7.36 21.26 -6.28
N GLU A 109 7.02 20.70 -7.41
CA GLU A 109 5.82 20.96 -8.18
C GLU A 109 4.61 20.19 -7.64
N GLY A 110 3.40 20.65 -8.00
CA GLY A 110 2.16 19.93 -7.68
C GLY A 110 2.06 18.61 -8.42
N ILE A 111 1.89 17.52 -7.71
CA ILE A 111 1.81 16.17 -8.27
C ILE A 111 0.38 15.94 -8.78
N LEU A 112 0.26 15.49 -10.03
CA LEU A 112 -1.00 15.15 -10.70
C LEU A 112 -1.26 13.64 -10.72
N SER A 113 -0.22 12.84 -10.93
CA SER A 113 -0.36 11.38 -10.90
C SER A 113 0.93 10.69 -10.48
N VAL A 114 0.77 9.49 -9.93
CA VAL A 114 1.85 8.56 -9.61
C VAL A 114 1.57 7.22 -10.28
N LYS A 115 2.51 6.78 -11.12
CA LYS A 115 2.45 5.50 -11.80
C LYS A 115 3.57 4.60 -11.31
N LEU A 116 3.23 3.39 -10.88
CA LEU A 116 4.13 2.31 -10.51
C LEU A 116 4.11 1.23 -11.59
N GLU A 117 5.25 0.92 -12.17
CA GLU A 117 5.42 -0.14 -13.16
C GLU A 117 6.30 -1.25 -12.56
N LEU A 118 5.84 -2.50 -12.67
CA LEU A 118 6.46 -3.69 -12.10
C LEU A 118 6.84 -4.65 -13.24
N GLU A 119 8.12 -5.02 -13.31
CA GLU A 119 8.63 -5.93 -14.34
C GLU A 119 9.50 -7.05 -13.73
N GLY A 120 9.67 -8.14 -14.46
CA GLY A 120 10.40 -9.32 -13.99
C GLY A 120 9.70 -9.95 -12.80
N LYS A 121 10.43 -10.40 -11.78
CA LYS A 121 9.85 -10.98 -10.57
C LYS A 121 8.91 -10.03 -9.80
N ALA A 122 9.10 -8.71 -9.96
CA ALA A 122 8.21 -7.74 -9.34
C ALA A 122 6.77 -7.79 -9.89
N SER A 123 6.56 -8.28 -11.11
CA SER A 123 5.21 -8.37 -11.69
C SER A 123 4.28 -9.33 -10.94
N SER A 124 4.83 -10.32 -10.25
CA SER A 124 4.06 -11.25 -9.40
C SER A 124 3.72 -10.68 -8.00
N ILE A 125 4.36 -9.58 -7.61
CA ILE A 125 4.18 -8.97 -6.29
C ILE A 125 2.89 -8.14 -6.25
N GLN A 126 2.27 -8.07 -5.07
CA GLN A 126 1.13 -7.18 -4.85
C GLN A 126 1.53 -5.72 -4.96
N GLY A 127 0.88 -4.97 -5.88
CA GLY A 127 1.23 -3.57 -6.15
C GLY A 127 0.75 -2.59 -5.08
N VAL A 128 -0.33 -2.90 -4.38
CA VAL A 128 -0.94 -1.99 -3.39
C VAL A 128 0.01 -1.65 -2.23
N PRO A 129 0.68 -2.61 -1.57
CA PRO A 129 1.67 -2.30 -0.53
C PRO A 129 2.87 -1.48 -1.05
N LEU A 130 3.28 -1.72 -2.29
CA LEU A 130 4.39 -0.99 -2.91
C LEU A 130 4.00 0.45 -3.21
N MET A 131 2.80 0.67 -3.78
CA MET A 131 2.28 2.01 -4.01
C MET A 131 2.11 2.78 -2.70
N ALA A 132 1.53 2.15 -1.68
CA ALA A 132 1.37 2.77 -0.36
C ALA A 132 2.71 3.21 0.22
N SER A 133 3.71 2.34 0.20
CA SER A 133 5.04 2.63 0.71
C SER A 133 5.77 3.70 -0.11
N ASN A 134 5.60 3.71 -1.44
CA ASN A 134 6.10 4.78 -2.29
C ASN A 134 5.50 6.13 -1.92
N LEU A 135 4.19 6.20 -1.71
CA LEU A 135 3.49 7.43 -1.32
C LEU A 135 3.94 7.93 0.07
N VAL A 136 4.23 7.01 1.01
CA VAL A 136 4.81 7.40 2.30
C VAL A 136 6.12 8.14 2.08
N GLY A 137 7.06 7.57 1.34
CA GLY A 137 8.33 8.23 1.04
C GLY A 137 8.14 9.54 0.27
N LEU A 138 7.24 9.56 -0.70
CA LEU A 138 6.95 10.72 -1.53
C LEU A 138 6.41 11.91 -0.72
N PHE A 139 5.55 11.67 0.24
CA PHE A 139 4.90 12.72 1.03
C PHE A 139 5.64 13.06 2.34
N GLU A 140 6.60 12.24 2.77
CA GLU A 140 7.37 12.46 4.00
C GLU A 140 7.96 13.89 4.13
N PRO A 141 8.52 14.52 3.07
CA PRO A 141 9.03 15.89 3.17
C PRO A 141 7.95 16.93 3.47
N THR A 142 6.69 16.64 3.18
CA THR A 142 5.56 17.59 3.29
C THR A 142 4.56 17.24 4.37
N SER A 143 4.62 16.02 4.93
CA SER A 143 3.65 15.56 5.92
C SER A 143 4.19 14.42 6.78
N ALA A 144 4.37 14.67 8.05
CA ALA A 144 4.82 13.68 9.04
C ALA A 144 3.72 12.66 9.44
N ALA A 145 2.46 12.88 9.05
CA ALA A 145 1.33 12.04 9.44
C ALA A 145 1.01 10.92 8.44
N VAL A 146 1.77 10.81 7.34
CA VAL A 146 1.53 9.80 6.29
C VAL A 146 2.09 8.45 6.72
N ASN A 147 1.30 7.40 6.49
CA ASN A 147 1.67 6.01 6.72
C ASN A 147 1.09 5.10 5.62
N ASN A 148 1.45 3.82 5.62
CA ASN A 148 1.03 2.88 4.58
C ASN A 148 -0.50 2.69 4.48
N ILE A 149 -1.25 3.00 5.52
CA ILE A 149 -2.71 2.84 5.56
C ILE A 149 -3.41 4.07 4.95
N ASN A 150 -2.95 5.29 5.30
CA ASN A 150 -3.61 6.52 4.90
C ASN A 150 -3.04 7.18 3.63
N SER A 151 -1.90 6.71 3.13
CA SER A 151 -1.19 7.34 2.01
C SER A 151 -2.02 7.45 0.73
N SER A 152 -2.75 6.40 0.37
CA SER A 152 -3.63 6.39 -0.81
C SER A 152 -4.83 7.33 -0.64
N SER A 153 -5.43 7.40 0.55
CA SER A 153 -6.51 8.34 0.85
C SER A 153 -6.04 9.79 0.80
N ILE A 154 -4.82 10.06 1.30
CA ILE A 154 -4.20 11.39 1.21
C ILE A 154 -3.93 11.75 -0.26
N ALA A 155 -3.41 10.84 -1.07
CA ALA A 155 -3.23 11.06 -2.50
C ALA A 155 -4.56 11.41 -3.18
N SER A 156 -5.61 10.63 -2.94
CA SER A 156 -6.96 10.87 -3.48
C SER A 156 -7.52 12.23 -3.05
N SER A 157 -7.37 12.61 -1.77
CA SER A 157 -7.84 13.91 -1.26
C SER A 157 -7.09 15.10 -1.87
N ARG A 158 -5.87 14.88 -2.36
CA ARG A 158 -5.06 15.86 -3.10
C ARG A 158 -5.32 15.84 -4.61
N GLY A 159 -6.24 15.02 -5.10
CA GLY A 159 -6.55 14.87 -6.52
C GLY A 159 -5.44 14.18 -7.33
N ILE A 160 -4.63 13.34 -6.70
CA ILE A 160 -3.53 12.64 -7.35
C ILE A 160 -4.03 11.29 -7.87
N ASP A 161 -3.90 11.05 -9.17
CA ASP A 161 -4.25 9.79 -9.81
C ASP A 161 -3.17 8.73 -9.55
N LEU A 162 -3.60 7.55 -9.09
CA LEU A 162 -2.71 6.43 -8.81
C LEU A 162 -2.94 5.30 -9.82
N SER A 163 -1.86 4.75 -10.37
CA SER A 163 -1.92 3.61 -11.27
C SER A 163 -0.76 2.63 -11.05
N THR A 164 -1.07 1.34 -11.14
CA THR A 164 -0.07 0.28 -11.10
C THR A 164 -0.17 -0.57 -12.35
N ILE A 165 0.93 -0.76 -13.06
CA ILE A 165 1.01 -1.55 -14.29
C ILE A 165 2.00 -2.68 -14.05
N LYS A 166 1.60 -3.90 -14.42
CA LYS A 166 2.43 -5.09 -14.38
C LYS A 166 2.79 -5.50 -15.80
N HIS A 167 4.07 -5.69 -16.07
CA HIS A 167 4.56 -6.13 -17.37
C HIS A 167 5.13 -7.55 -17.26
N GLU A 168 4.58 -8.47 -18.02
CA GLU A 168 5.05 -9.86 -18.09
C GLU A 168 6.21 -10.07 -19.07
N ARG A 169 6.74 -8.97 -19.63
CA ARG A 169 7.88 -9.01 -20.55
C ARG A 169 9.19 -9.30 -19.80
N ARG A 170 10.16 -9.85 -20.53
CA ARG A 170 11.53 -9.95 -20.03
C ARG A 170 12.13 -8.55 -19.90
N CYS A 171 12.82 -8.30 -18.80
CA CYS A 171 13.62 -7.10 -18.60
C CYS A 171 15.08 -7.51 -18.33
N ASP A 172 16.00 -6.56 -18.43
CA ASP A 172 17.43 -6.79 -18.23
C ASP A 172 17.78 -7.12 -16.77
N TYR A 173 16.87 -6.85 -15.86
CA TYR A 173 17.00 -7.11 -14.43
C TYR A 173 16.01 -8.18 -13.98
N GLU A 174 16.43 -9.00 -13.02
CA GLU A 174 15.54 -10.01 -12.42
C GLU A 174 14.28 -9.38 -11.80
N THR A 175 14.41 -8.16 -11.29
CA THR A 175 13.37 -7.33 -10.67
C THR A 175 13.53 -5.90 -11.14
N LEU A 176 12.43 -5.26 -11.56
CA LEU A 176 12.43 -3.85 -11.91
C LEU A 176 11.18 -3.17 -11.37
N LEU A 177 11.38 -2.10 -10.61
CA LEU A 177 10.36 -1.13 -10.26
C LEU A 177 10.67 0.17 -11.00
N LYS A 178 9.64 0.76 -11.65
CA LYS A 178 9.75 2.11 -12.20
C LYS A 178 8.61 2.95 -11.66
N ILE A 179 8.95 4.13 -11.15
CA ILE A 179 7.99 5.10 -10.66
C ILE A 179 8.06 6.33 -11.55
N THR A 180 6.91 6.75 -12.02
CA THR A 180 6.73 7.98 -12.79
C THR A 180 5.79 8.90 -12.03
N ILE A 181 6.23 10.10 -11.71
CA ILE A 181 5.41 11.19 -11.20
C ILE A 181 5.16 12.17 -12.34
N LYS A 182 3.89 12.46 -12.60
CA LYS A 182 3.48 13.54 -13.48
C LYS A 182 3.14 14.76 -12.64
N HIS A 183 3.64 15.91 -13.04
CA HIS A 183 3.39 17.20 -12.40
C HIS A 183 3.09 18.26 -13.47
N ASP A 184 2.69 19.45 -13.08
CA ASP A 184 2.25 20.53 -13.97
C ASP A 184 3.32 21.00 -14.99
N LYS A 185 4.61 20.74 -14.70
CA LYS A 185 5.73 21.11 -15.59
C LYS A 185 6.36 19.93 -16.34
N GLY A 186 5.79 18.71 -16.24
CA GLY A 186 6.32 17.52 -16.92
C GLY A 186 6.28 16.26 -16.08
N GLU A 187 7.29 15.42 -16.21
CA GLU A 187 7.38 14.14 -15.49
C GLU A 187 8.75 13.95 -14.84
N ARG A 188 8.77 13.19 -13.75
CA ARG A 188 9.99 12.68 -13.12
C ARG A 188 9.91 11.17 -13.01
N THR A 189 11.00 10.49 -13.38
CA THR A 189 11.06 9.04 -13.35
C THR A 189 12.27 8.55 -12.57
N ILE A 190 12.10 7.47 -11.85
CA ILE A 190 13.17 6.69 -11.25
C ILE A 190 12.91 5.20 -11.47
N SER A 191 13.96 4.45 -11.77
CA SER A 191 13.88 2.98 -11.80
C SER A 191 14.86 2.40 -10.80
N GLY A 192 14.44 1.34 -10.14
CA GLY A 192 15.22 0.64 -9.16
C GLY A 192 15.07 -0.88 -9.25
N THR A 193 16.04 -1.58 -8.71
CA THR A 193 16.10 -3.04 -8.68
C THR A 193 16.56 -3.55 -7.32
N LEU A 194 16.43 -4.84 -7.11
CA LEU A 194 16.99 -5.56 -5.96
C LEU A 194 18.16 -6.45 -6.46
N ILE A 195 19.32 -6.31 -5.86
CA ILE A 195 20.49 -7.11 -6.19
C ILE A 195 21.06 -7.82 -4.96
N ALA A 196 21.87 -8.85 -5.15
CA ALA A 196 22.71 -9.49 -4.13
C ALA A 196 22.06 -9.60 -2.74
N GLY A 197 20.98 -10.38 -2.60
CA GLY A 197 20.29 -10.59 -1.33
C GLY A 197 19.34 -9.46 -0.96
N ASN A 198 18.59 -8.97 -1.92
CA ASN A 198 17.52 -7.99 -1.75
C ASN A 198 17.98 -6.56 -1.38
N LYS A 199 19.17 -6.17 -1.84
CA LYS A 199 19.67 -4.80 -1.65
C LYS A 199 19.06 -3.85 -2.68
N PRO A 200 18.39 -2.75 -2.29
CA PRO A 200 17.86 -1.74 -3.19
C PRO A 200 18.98 -1.01 -3.96
N ARG A 201 18.78 -0.83 -5.26
CA ARG A 201 19.66 -0.07 -6.16
C ARG A 201 18.87 0.84 -7.07
N ILE A 202 19.35 2.04 -7.29
CA ILE A 202 18.92 2.92 -8.39
C ILE A 202 19.62 2.46 -9.66
N ILE A 203 18.86 2.32 -10.75
CA ILE A 203 19.41 1.93 -12.06
C ILE A 203 19.12 2.95 -13.16
N ASN A 204 18.16 3.84 -12.95
CA ASN A 204 17.86 4.91 -13.89
C ASN A 204 17.19 6.09 -13.19
N ILE A 205 17.59 7.30 -13.53
CA ILE A 205 16.93 8.54 -13.15
C ILE A 205 16.72 9.39 -14.40
N GLN A 206 15.46 9.75 -14.70
CA GLN A 206 15.11 10.62 -15.83
C GLN A 206 15.66 10.14 -17.19
N GLY A 207 15.69 8.82 -17.42
CA GLY A 207 16.22 8.22 -18.64
C GLY A 207 17.73 8.01 -18.66
N ILE A 208 18.45 8.52 -17.66
CA ILE A 208 19.92 8.37 -17.55
C ILE A 208 20.19 7.09 -16.76
N ALA A 209 20.92 6.15 -17.37
CA ALA A 209 21.38 4.94 -16.69
C ALA A 209 22.40 5.31 -15.62
N ILE A 210 22.17 4.80 -14.42
CA ILE A 210 23.03 5.02 -13.25
C ILE A 210 22.95 3.77 -12.37
N GLU A 211 24.03 3.40 -11.74
CA GLU A 211 24.01 2.34 -10.73
C GLU A 211 24.49 2.91 -9.40
N SER A 212 23.58 3.03 -8.45
CA SER A 212 23.85 3.64 -7.16
C SER A 212 23.04 2.99 -6.05
N ASP A 213 23.61 3.04 -4.84
CA ASP A 213 22.85 2.80 -3.60
C ASP A 213 21.84 3.94 -3.35
N PHE A 214 21.00 3.75 -2.34
CA PHE A 214 20.24 4.82 -1.70
C PHE A 214 21.00 5.25 -0.42
N PRO A 215 21.97 6.15 -0.51
CA PRO A 215 22.74 6.60 0.65
C PRO A 215 21.86 7.48 1.56
N LYS A 216 22.19 7.49 2.86
CA LYS A 216 21.47 8.31 3.82
C LYS A 216 21.58 9.82 3.51
N ASN A 217 22.76 10.23 2.99
CA ASN A 217 23.02 11.59 2.56
C ASN A 217 23.58 11.54 1.15
N ALA A 218 22.97 12.29 0.24
CA ALA A 218 23.39 12.39 -1.15
C ALA A 218 23.18 13.80 -1.69
N LEU A 219 24.03 14.20 -2.61
CA LEU A 219 23.85 15.40 -3.40
C LEU A 219 23.40 14.99 -4.80
N TYR A 220 22.18 15.34 -5.17
CA TYR A 220 21.66 15.15 -6.52
C TYR A 220 21.83 16.43 -7.34
N LEU A 221 22.61 16.35 -8.41
CA LEU A 221 22.88 17.46 -9.31
C LEU A 221 22.46 17.11 -10.72
N ARG A 222 21.91 18.08 -11.42
CA ARG A 222 21.62 17.99 -12.85
C ARG A 222 22.23 19.22 -13.52
N ASN A 223 23.12 19.00 -14.46
CA ASN A 223 23.79 20.05 -15.22
C ASN A 223 23.86 19.70 -16.71
N TYR A 224 24.16 20.68 -17.51
CA TYR A 224 24.64 20.46 -18.87
C TYR A 224 26.11 20.08 -18.79
N ASP A 225 26.52 19.07 -19.56
CA ASP A 225 27.92 18.66 -19.62
C ASP A 225 28.76 19.79 -20.23
N LYS A 226 29.45 20.51 -19.36
CA LYS A 226 30.35 21.62 -19.69
C LYS A 226 31.70 21.40 -19.04
N PRO A 227 32.81 21.64 -19.78
CA PRO A 227 34.15 21.59 -19.18
C PRO A 227 34.27 22.48 -17.95
N GLY A 228 34.90 21.97 -16.91
CA GLY A 228 35.16 22.69 -15.66
C GLY A 228 34.16 22.42 -14.54
N PHE A 229 32.92 21.99 -14.83
CA PHE A 229 31.86 21.82 -13.82
C PHE A 229 32.29 20.90 -12.65
N ILE A 230 32.90 19.75 -12.93
CA ILE A 230 33.34 18.82 -11.88
C ILE A 230 34.45 19.44 -11.02
N GLY A 231 35.36 20.19 -11.62
CA GLY A 231 36.42 20.91 -10.89
C GLY A 231 35.84 21.97 -9.96
N ASP A 232 34.89 22.77 -10.45
CA ASP A 232 34.23 23.82 -9.66
C ASP A 232 33.39 23.22 -8.51
N LEU A 233 32.68 22.14 -8.77
CA LEU A 233 31.93 21.40 -7.76
C LEU A 233 32.86 20.86 -6.67
N GLY A 234 33.95 20.17 -7.05
CA GLY A 234 34.91 19.61 -6.11
C GLY A 234 35.59 20.70 -5.27
N ASN A 235 36.00 21.82 -5.89
CA ASN A 235 36.54 22.95 -5.19
C ASN A 235 35.56 23.59 -4.18
N THR A 236 34.29 23.70 -4.56
CA THR A 236 33.24 24.24 -3.71
C THR A 236 32.99 23.34 -2.51
N LEU A 237 32.86 22.04 -2.71
CA LEU A 237 32.67 21.06 -1.63
C LEU A 237 33.90 21.06 -0.68
N GLY A 238 35.09 20.95 -1.23
CA GLY A 238 36.31 20.92 -0.43
C GLY A 238 36.54 22.20 0.39
N LYS A 239 36.21 23.40 -0.13
CA LYS A 239 36.29 24.68 0.63
C LYS A 239 35.30 24.72 1.81
N ASN A 240 34.23 23.94 1.77
CA ASN A 240 33.20 23.84 2.80
C ASN A 240 33.34 22.57 3.66
N ASN A 241 34.45 21.84 3.56
CA ASN A 241 34.72 20.58 4.27
C ASN A 241 33.63 19.49 4.05
N ILE A 242 33.13 19.38 2.84
CA ILE A 242 32.16 18.39 2.40
C ILE A 242 32.84 17.42 1.44
#